data_318a3402d38576932b1c208a1fad8c6d
#
_entry.id   318a3402d38576932b1c208a1fad8c6d
#
_cell.length_a   1.000
_cell.length_b   1.000
_cell.length_c   1.000
_cell.angle_alpha   90.00
_cell.angle_beta   90.00
_cell.angle_gamma   90.00
#
_symmetry.space_group_name_H-M   'P 1'
#
loop_
_entity.id
_entity.type
_entity.pdbx_description
1 polymer ?
#
loop_
_entity_poly.entity_id
_entity_poly.type
_entity_poly.pdbx_seq_one_letter_code
_entity_poly.pdbx_strand_id
1 'polypeptide(L)'
;FKQVTANYTYDIGVAAVPSSSQSIDLINSERNIPKRTVFNVAPYLRYRYKMGKQSSLRIDYRGYSSQPSMNQLQPVEDRSDPLRIVVGNPELKPSFQNRFRTRFNDYDEKTQRAIMAMIDGGFTTNSIISETTYDSKTGGQRTTYRNVNGVWNAAGMLMYSTPFRNKHWQLNSFSRISYSNSVGYNNGTRNDAGSFNAIEHLGLA
;
A
#
# COMPACT_ATOMS: atom_id res chain seq x y z
N PHE A 1 11.85 -5.60 20.06
CA PHE A 1 12.38 -6.87 20.59
C PHE A 1 12.90 -7.72 19.45
N LYS A 2 14.13 -8.22 19.59
CA LYS A 2 14.78 -9.06 18.57
C LYS A 2 15.32 -10.31 19.23
N GLN A 3 15.05 -11.47 18.64
CA GLN A 3 15.66 -12.75 19.03
C GLN A 3 16.27 -13.42 17.79
N VAL A 4 17.45 -13.98 17.98
CA VAL A 4 18.21 -14.68 16.93
C VAL A 4 18.57 -16.05 17.45
N THR A 5 18.23 -17.08 16.68
CA THR A 5 18.64 -18.47 16.91
C THR A 5 19.34 -19.00 15.67
N ALA A 6 19.83 -20.22 15.71
CA ALA A 6 20.48 -20.85 14.56
C ALA A 6 19.55 -20.91 13.32
N ASN A 7 18.28 -21.20 13.54
CA ASN A 7 17.33 -21.45 12.45
C ASN A 7 16.32 -20.33 12.21
N TYR A 8 16.05 -19.49 13.20
CA TYR A 8 15.11 -18.40 13.02
C TYR A 8 15.56 -17.10 13.66
N THR A 9 15.08 -16.03 13.10
CA THR A 9 15.21 -14.67 13.64
C THR A 9 13.83 -14.02 13.60
N TYR A 10 13.42 -13.41 14.68
CA TYR A 10 12.29 -12.50 14.66
C TYR A 10 12.64 -11.16 15.31
N ASP A 11 12.04 -10.12 14.78
CA ASP A 11 12.23 -8.73 15.19
C ASP A 11 10.87 -8.06 15.17
N ILE A 12 10.40 -7.62 16.33
CA ILE A 12 9.10 -6.99 16.51
C ILE A 12 9.30 -5.64 17.17
N GLY A 13 8.70 -4.61 16.64
CA GLY A 13 8.80 -3.29 17.21
C GLY A 13 7.65 -2.38 16.84
N VAL A 14 7.58 -1.28 17.55
CA VAL A 14 6.66 -0.17 17.30
C VAL A 14 7.47 1.11 17.40
N ALA A 15 7.37 1.94 16.36
CA ALA A 15 7.85 3.32 16.42
C ALA A 15 6.64 4.25 16.58
N ALA A 16 6.75 5.21 17.47
CA ALA A 16 5.78 6.29 17.63
C ALA A 16 6.50 7.61 17.41
N VAL A 17 6.10 8.33 16.37
CA VAL A 17 6.73 9.59 15.95
C VAL A 17 5.71 10.71 16.08
N PRO A 18 5.86 11.64 17.03
CA PRO A 18 5.02 12.82 17.09
C PRO A 18 5.28 13.69 15.85
N SER A 19 4.23 14.14 15.22
CA SER A 19 4.28 15.07 14.10
C SER A 19 3.37 16.25 14.41
N SER A 20 3.87 17.47 14.21
CA SER A 20 3.11 18.69 14.40
C SER A 20 3.09 19.47 13.10
N SER A 21 1.92 19.90 12.69
CA SER A 21 1.71 20.71 11.49
C SER A 21 0.80 21.90 11.80
N GLN A 22 1.11 23.02 11.15
CA GLN A 22 0.36 24.26 11.23
C GLN A 22 0.49 24.98 9.90
N SER A 23 -0.55 25.68 9.45
CA SER A 23 -0.47 26.60 8.33
C SER A 23 -1.01 27.95 8.74
N ILE A 24 -0.24 29.00 8.49
CA ILE A 24 -0.62 30.39 8.74
C ILE A 24 -0.55 31.13 7.41
N ASP A 25 -1.70 31.60 6.95
CA ASP A 25 -1.78 32.49 5.79
C ASP A 25 -1.81 33.92 6.30
N LEU A 26 -0.82 34.72 5.88
CA LEU A 26 -0.67 36.11 6.34
C LEU A 26 -1.64 37.08 5.65
N ILE A 27 -2.27 36.64 4.56
CA ILE A 27 -3.19 37.46 3.75
C ILE A 27 -4.64 37.13 4.08
N ASN A 28 -4.95 35.84 4.22
CA ASN A 28 -6.31 35.38 4.47
C ASN A 28 -6.35 34.42 5.68
N SER A 29 -6.79 34.94 6.82
CA SER A 29 -6.87 34.17 8.06
C SER A 29 -7.85 32.98 8.02
N GLU A 30 -8.81 32.97 7.10
CA GLU A 30 -9.72 31.85 6.89
C GLU A 30 -9.00 30.60 6.38
N ARG A 31 -7.82 30.78 5.79
CA ARG A 31 -6.93 29.71 5.35
C ARG A 31 -6.04 29.12 6.43
N ASN A 32 -6.10 29.68 7.62
CA ASN A 32 -5.27 29.22 8.72
C ASN A 32 -5.72 27.83 9.17
N ILE A 33 -4.76 26.93 9.29
CA ILE A 33 -4.94 25.62 9.90
C ILE A 33 -4.27 25.67 11.28
N PRO A 34 -5.03 25.48 12.35
CA PRO A 34 -4.48 25.51 13.70
C PRO A 34 -3.45 24.39 13.88
N LYS A 35 -2.55 24.60 14.83
CA LYS A 35 -1.52 23.60 15.15
C LYS A 35 -2.18 22.28 15.53
N ARG A 36 -1.87 21.23 14.78
CA ARG A 36 -2.33 19.87 15.00
C ARG A 36 -1.14 18.98 15.32
N THR A 37 -1.15 18.38 16.49
CA THR A 37 -0.14 17.39 16.88
C THR A 37 -0.76 15.99 16.85
N VAL A 38 -0.12 15.08 16.17
CA VAL A 38 -0.56 13.69 16.00
C VAL A 38 0.60 12.74 16.24
N PHE A 39 0.30 11.55 16.73
CA PHE A 39 1.27 10.48 16.88
C PHE A 39 1.14 9.52 15.70
N ASN A 40 2.19 9.42 14.93
CA ASN A 40 2.30 8.43 13.87
C ASN A 40 2.84 7.13 14.46
N VAL A 41 2.07 6.07 14.33
CA VAL A 41 2.44 4.75 14.85
C VAL A 41 2.89 3.88 13.69
N ALA A 42 4.02 3.20 13.84
CA ALA A 42 4.59 2.33 12.83
C ALA A 42 5.03 0.99 13.45
N PRO A 43 4.10 0.05 13.64
CA PRO A 43 4.42 -1.30 14.07
C PRO A 43 5.09 -2.08 12.94
N TYR A 44 6.00 -2.96 13.32
CA TYR A 44 6.61 -3.90 12.37
C TYR A 44 6.86 -5.26 13.01
N LEU A 45 6.82 -6.28 12.15
CA LEU A 45 7.25 -7.65 12.44
C LEU A 45 8.13 -8.11 11.29
N ARG A 46 9.26 -8.70 11.59
CA ARG A 46 10.12 -9.42 10.66
C ARG A 46 10.38 -10.80 11.21
N TYR A 47 10.05 -11.81 10.45
CA TYR A 47 10.34 -13.18 10.77
C TYR A 47 11.14 -13.81 9.64
N ARG A 48 12.22 -14.48 9.97
CA ARG A 48 13.02 -15.26 9.03
C ARG A 48 13.25 -16.64 9.61
N TYR A 49 12.97 -17.64 8.82
CA TYR A 49 13.21 -19.04 9.13
C TYR A 49 14.13 -19.66 8.08
N LYS A 50 15.25 -20.22 8.51
CA LYS A 50 16.17 -21.00 7.68
C LYS A 50 15.76 -22.44 7.76
N MET A 51 15.24 -23.01 6.68
CA MET A 51 14.81 -24.41 6.58
C MET A 51 15.97 -25.33 6.20
N GLY A 52 17.02 -24.78 5.60
CA GLY A 52 18.19 -25.49 5.15
C GLY A 52 19.31 -24.52 4.77
N LYS A 53 20.36 -25.02 4.09
CA LYS A 53 21.48 -24.19 3.64
C LYS A 53 21.03 -23.11 2.65
N GLN A 54 20.09 -23.46 1.78
CA GLN A 54 19.62 -22.59 0.69
C GLN A 54 18.08 -22.46 0.63
N SER A 55 17.41 -22.86 1.73
CA SER A 55 15.94 -22.73 1.85
C SER A 55 15.60 -21.79 2.99
N SER A 56 14.77 -20.81 2.73
CA SER A 56 14.36 -19.82 3.71
C SER A 56 12.94 -19.29 3.49
N LEU A 57 12.26 -19.02 4.60
CA LEU A 57 10.99 -18.30 4.64
C LEU A 57 11.21 -16.97 5.35
N ARG A 58 10.68 -15.91 4.77
CA ARG A 58 10.66 -14.59 5.37
C ARG A 58 9.25 -14.02 5.36
N ILE A 59 8.83 -13.48 6.51
CA ILE A 59 7.56 -12.81 6.70
C ILE A 59 7.85 -11.41 7.23
N ASP A 60 7.36 -10.40 6.54
CA ASP A 60 7.47 -9.01 6.93
C ASP A 60 6.07 -8.41 7.04
N TYR A 61 5.79 -7.74 8.15
CA TYR A 61 4.63 -6.86 8.33
C TYR A 61 5.11 -5.47 8.67
N ARG A 62 4.46 -4.46 8.11
CA ARG A 62 4.64 -3.05 8.45
C ARG A 62 3.33 -2.31 8.44
N GLY A 63 3.04 -1.64 9.55
CA GLY A 63 1.99 -0.65 9.64
C GLY A 63 2.58 0.76 9.69
N TYR A 64 1.92 1.73 9.09
CA TYR A 64 2.30 3.14 9.23
C TYR A 64 1.12 4.07 9.03
N SER A 65 1.10 5.15 9.81
CA SER A 65 0.14 6.23 9.68
C SER A 65 0.59 7.23 8.61
N SER A 66 -0.35 7.76 7.86
CA SER A 66 -0.15 8.86 6.93
C SER A 66 -1.15 9.97 7.23
N GLN A 67 -0.62 11.18 7.45
CA GLN A 67 -1.45 12.35 7.75
C GLN A 67 -2.06 12.93 6.47
N PRO A 68 -3.27 13.54 6.55
CA PRO A 68 -3.77 14.37 5.47
C PRO A 68 -2.79 15.51 5.17
N SER A 69 -2.65 15.88 3.91
CA SER A 69 -1.89 17.07 3.52
C SER A 69 -2.60 18.36 3.94
N MET A 70 -1.87 19.47 4.02
CA MET A 70 -2.44 20.76 4.38
C MET A 70 -3.54 21.18 3.40
N ASN A 71 -3.34 20.98 2.09
CA ASN A 71 -4.34 21.28 1.09
C ASN A 71 -5.61 20.44 1.24
N GLN A 72 -5.48 19.19 1.70
CA GLN A 72 -6.64 18.34 1.98
C GLN A 72 -7.42 18.77 3.22
N LEU A 73 -6.77 19.48 4.15
CA LEU A 73 -7.38 19.96 5.38
C LEU A 73 -7.95 21.38 5.27
N GLN A 74 -7.50 22.17 4.28
CA GLN A 74 -7.83 23.58 4.17
C GLN A 74 -9.30 23.77 3.75
N PRO A 75 -10.16 24.39 4.61
CA PRO A 75 -11.62 24.48 4.37
C PRO A 75 -12.00 25.59 3.39
N VAL A 76 -11.03 26.25 2.78
CA VAL A 76 -11.27 27.37 1.85
C VAL A 76 -11.31 26.85 0.41
N GLU A 77 -12.32 27.31 -0.33
CA GLU A 77 -12.49 26.95 -1.73
C GLU A 77 -11.41 27.56 -2.60
N ASP A 78 -10.73 26.73 -3.37
CA ASP A 78 -9.94 27.18 -4.50
C ASP A 78 -10.88 27.40 -5.70
N ARG A 79 -11.01 28.65 -6.09
CA ARG A 79 -11.85 29.12 -7.20
C ARG A 79 -11.03 29.69 -8.35
N SER A 80 -9.79 29.28 -8.48
CA SER A 80 -8.91 29.69 -9.59
C SER A 80 -9.50 29.32 -10.94
N ASP A 81 -10.24 28.19 -10.96
CA ASP A 81 -11.10 27.79 -12.08
C ASP A 81 -12.57 27.74 -11.58
N PRO A 82 -13.47 28.62 -12.06
CA PRO A 82 -14.86 28.64 -11.61
C PRO A 82 -15.65 27.36 -11.88
N LEU A 83 -15.20 26.56 -12.85
CA LEU A 83 -15.82 25.27 -13.18
C LEU A 83 -15.22 24.10 -12.38
N ARG A 84 -14.13 24.32 -11.64
CA ARG A 84 -13.41 23.30 -10.87
C ARG A 84 -13.06 23.78 -9.49
N ILE A 85 -14.01 23.71 -8.59
CA ILE A 85 -13.81 24.14 -7.21
C ILE A 85 -13.24 23.00 -6.39
N VAL A 86 -12.16 23.24 -5.68
CA VAL A 86 -11.56 22.29 -4.74
C VAL A 86 -11.67 22.86 -3.33
N VAL A 87 -12.16 22.04 -2.39
CA VAL A 87 -12.25 22.41 -0.98
C VAL A 87 -11.75 21.26 -0.10
N GLY A 88 -10.84 21.57 0.81
CA GLY A 88 -10.35 20.60 1.78
C GLY A 88 -11.40 20.28 2.85
N ASN A 89 -11.10 19.23 3.62
CA ASN A 89 -11.93 18.77 4.72
C ASN A 89 -11.10 18.70 6.01
N PRO A 90 -11.31 19.61 6.99
CA PRO A 90 -10.56 19.64 8.23
C PRO A 90 -10.85 18.45 9.15
N GLU A 91 -11.95 17.71 8.93
CA GLU A 91 -12.33 16.54 9.72
C GLU A 91 -11.60 15.25 9.31
N LEU A 92 -10.73 15.32 8.30
CA LEU A 92 -9.98 14.15 7.85
C LEU A 92 -9.16 13.54 8.98
N LYS A 93 -9.30 12.23 9.08
CA LYS A 93 -8.52 11.39 10.00
C LYS A 93 -7.28 10.88 9.28
N PRO A 94 -6.17 10.63 10.01
CA PRO A 94 -5.03 9.93 9.45
C PRO A 94 -5.43 8.58 8.87
N SER A 95 -4.83 8.23 7.74
CA SER A 95 -4.93 6.88 7.21
C SER A 95 -3.89 5.97 7.86
N PHE A 96 -4.21 4.68 7.96
CA PHE A 96 -3.29 3.68 8.46
C PHE A 96 -3.13 2.57 7.41
N GLN A 97 -1.90 2.39 6.94
CA GLN A 97 -1.56 1.41 5.93
C GLN A 97 -0.94 0.17 6.58
N ASN A 98 -1.50 -1.00 6.24
CA ASN A 98 -1.00 -2.30 6.63
C ASN A 98 -0.39 -2.99 5.42
N ARG A 99 0.86 -3.43 5.51
CA ARG A 99 1.55 -4.15 4.45
C ARG A 99 2.11 -5.46 4.96
N PHE A 100 1.82 -6.53 4.24
CA PHE A 100 2.28 -7.88 4.49
C PHE A 100 3.11 -8.36 3.31
N ARG A 101 4.21 -9.02 3.59
CA ARG A 101 5.02 -9.68 2.58
C ARG A 101 5.57 -10.99 3.11
N THR A 102 5.34 -12.05 2.35
CA THR A 102 5.93 -13.36 2.61
C THR A 102 6.77 -13.74 1.41
N ARG A 103 8.00 -14.21 1.65
CA ARG A 103 8.91 -14.70 0.63
C ARG A 103 9.44 -16.05 1.05
N PHE A 104 9.29 -17.01 0.17
CA PHE A 104 9.90 -18.33 0.24
C PHE A 104 10.94 -18.46 -0.86
N ASN A 105 12.12 -18.95 -0.53
CA ASN A 105 13.15 -19.31 -1.49
C ASN A 105 13.64 -20.70 -1.14
N ASP A 106 13.81 -21.53 -2.16
CA ASP A 106 14.38 -22.87 -2.06
C ASP A 106 15.27 -23.12 -3.26
N TYR A 107 16.48 -23.61 -3.01
CA TYR A 107 17.38 -24.07 -4.05
C TYR A 107 17.99 -25.40 -3.66
N ASP A 108 17.81 -26.39 -4.52
CA ASP A 108 18.42 -27.71 -4.38
C ASP A 108 19.65 -27.84 -5.29
N GLU A 109 20.83 -27.89 -4.69
CA GLU A 109 22.12 -27.99 -5.41
C GLU A 109 22.23 -29.28 -6.23
N LYS A 110 21.66 -30.37 -5.76
CA LYS A 110 21.78 -31.66 -6.45
C LYS A 110 20.97 -31.69 -7.76
N THR A 111 19.75 -31.21 -7.70
CA THR A 111 18.85 -31.15 -8.86
C THR A 111 18.96 -29.83 -9.62
N GLN A 112 19.63 -28.80 -9.05
CA GLN A 112 19.71 -27.44 -9.56
C GLN A 112 18.31 -26.79 -9.72
N ARG A 113 17.34 -27.26 -8.93
CA ARG A 113 15.99 -26.73 -8.92
C ARG A 113 15.94 -25.48 -8.04
N ALA A 114 15.36 -24.41 -8.57
CA ALA A 114 15.11 -23.18 -7.83
C ALA A 114 13.60 -22.90 -7.76
N ILE A 115 13.13 -22.54 -6.57
CA ILE A 115 11.76 -22.07 -6.33
C ILE A 115 11.85 -20.76 -5.59
N MET A 116 11.15 -19.74 -6.07
CA MET A 116 10.87 -18.52 -5.33
C MET A 116 9.38 -18.24 -5.38
N ALA A 117 8.76 -18.17 -4.21
CA ALA A 117 7.37 -17.76 -4.07
C ALA A 117 7.29 -16.48 -3.23
N MET A 118 6.44 -15.56 -3.64
CA MET A 118 6.18 -14.33 -2.90
C MET A 118 4.67 -14.07 -2.85
N ILE A 119 4.19 -13.71 -1.68
CA ILE A 119 2.84 -13.20 -1.48
C ILE A 119 3.01 -11.84 -0.83
N ASP A 120 2.44 -10.81 -1.42
CA ASP A 120 2.37 -9.48 -0.84
C ASP A 120 0.95 -8.93 -0.92
N GLY A 121 0.64 -8.07 0.02
CA GLY A 121 -0.66 -7.44 0.07
C GLY A 121 -0.73 -6.38 1.15
N GLY A 122 -1.81 -5.63 1.12
CA GLY A 122 -2.06 -4.62 2.12
C GLY A 122 -3.47 -4.08 2.06
N PHE A 123 -3.84 -3.41 3.12
CA PHE A 123 -5.08 -2.66 3.18
C PHE A 123 -4.87 -1.34 3.92
N THR A 124 -5.68 -0.35 3.58
CA THR A 124 -5.64 0.96 4.19
C THR A 124 -6.93 1.24 4.93
N THR A 125 -6.81 1.50 6.23
CA THR A 125 -7.92 1.99 7.05
C THR A 125 -7.96 3.51 6.97
N ASN A 126 -9.16 4.11 6.90
CA ASN A 126 -9.35 5.54 6.74
C ASN A 126 -8.57 6.11 5.52
N SER A 127 -8.54 5.39 4.41
CA SER A 127 -7.92 5.89 3.19
C SER A 127 -8.52 7.23 2.79
N ILE A 128 -7.69 8.21 2.47
CA ILE A 128 -8.16 9.53 2.04
C ILE A 128 -8.32 9.50 0.53
N ILE A 129 -9.53 9.76 0.07
CA ILE A 129 -9.86 9.83 -1.35
C ILE A 129 -10.47 11.19 -1.68
N SER A 130 -10.43 11.56 -2.96
CA SER A 130 -11.21 12.67 -3.48
C SER A 130 -12.65 12.22 -3.82
N GLU A 131 -13.60 13.05 -3.52
CA GLU A 131 -14.98 12.93 -3.93
C GLU A 131 -15.34 14.10 -4.84
N THR A 132 -15.80 13.82 -6.04
CA THR A 132 -16.21 14.85 -7.00
C THR A 132 -17.72 14.84 -7.17
N THR A 133 -18.33 16.02 -7.05
CA THR A 133 -19.74 16.26 -7.31
C THR A 133 -19.86 17.12 -8.57
N TYR A 134 -20.70 16.71 -9.49
CA TYR A 134 -20.98 17.41 -10.75
C TYR A 134 -22.32 18.14 -10.65
N ASP A 135 -22.31 19.40 -11.04
CA ASP A 135 -23.54 20.16 -11.25
C ASP A 135 -23.95 20.06 -12.73
N SER A 136 -25.02 19.35 -12.98
CA SER A 136 -25.54 19.12 -14.34
C SER A 136 -26.08 20.39 -15.04
N LYS A 137 -26.35 21.46 -14.28
CA LYS A 137 -26.90 22.71 -14.82
C LYS A 137 -25.78 23.64 -15.30
N THR A 138 -24.67 23.70 -14.55
CA THR A 138 -23.55 24.60 -14.83
C THR A 138 -22.37 23.92 -15.49
N GLY A 139 -22.30 22.55 -15.44
CA GLY A 139 -21.14 21.78 -15.83
C GLY A 139 -19.99 21.87 -14.81
N GLY A 140 -20.20 22.55 -13.69
CA GLY A 140 -19.20 22.73 -12.65
C GLY A 140 -18.91 21.45 -11.87
N GLN A 141 -17.69 21.35 -11.38
CA GLN A 141 -17.21 20.23 -10.54
C GLN A 141 -16.80 20.78 -9.19
N ARG A 142 -17.21 20.10 -8.11
CA ARG A 142 -16.75 20.37 -6.76
C ARG A 142 -16.03 19.13 -6.22
N THR A 143 -14.76 19.25 -5.90
CA THR A 143 -13.96 18.17 -5.33
C THR A 143 -13.70 18.45 -3.86
N THR A 144 -13.95 17.45 -3.03
CA THR A 144 -13.59 17.43 -1.60
C THR A 144 -12.87 16.12 -1.25
N TYR A 145 -12.54 15.94 0.01
CA TYR A 145 -11.81 14.75 0.50
C TYR A 145 -12.58 14.08 1.63
N ARG A 146 -12.52 12.75 1.65
CA ARG A 146 -13.12 11.95 2.71
C ARG A 146 -12.29 10.72 3.06
N ASN A 147 -12.48 10.20 4.27
CA ASN A 147 -11.93 8.93 4.67
C ASN A 147 -12.87 7.78 4.27
N VAL A 148 -12.28 6.72 3.73
CA VAL A 148 -12.99 5.49 3.35
C VAL A 148 -12.23 4.25 3.79
N ASN A 149 -12.98 3.14 3.93
CA ASN A 149 -12.43 1.80 4.10
C ASN A 149 -12.78 0.95 2.88
N GLY A 150 -12.02 -0.14 2.69
CA GLY A 150 -12.22 -1.05 1.57
C GLY A 150 -11.13 -0.96 0.49
N VAL A 151 -10.13 -0.10 0.68
CA VAL A 151 -8.95 -0.04 -0.22
C VAL A 151 -7.97 -1.13 0.20
N TRP A 152 -7.72 -2.10 -0.69
CA TRP A 152 -6.79 -3.20 -0.44
C TRP A 152 -6.22 -3.78 -1.73
N ASN A 153 -5.10 -4.48 -1.60
CA ASN A 153 -4.50 -5.21 -2.70
C ASN A 153 -3.87 -6.51 -2.21
N ALA A 154 -3.80 -7.51 -3.08
CA ALA A 154 -3.08 -8.75 -2.85
C ALA A 154 -2.41 -9.19 -4.15
N ALA A 155 -1.19 -9.73 -4.06
CA ALA A 155 -0.47 -10.29 -5.20
C ALA A 155 0.29 -11.54 -4.78
N GLY A 156 0.36 -12.50 -5.71
CA GLY A 156 1.17 -13.70 -5.61
C GLY A 156 2.13 -13.79 -6.79
N MET A 157 3.33 -14.27 -6.55
CA MET A 157 4.35 -14.51 -7.57
C MET A 157 5.02 -15.86 -7.29
N LEU A 158 5.19 -16.65 -8.33
CA LEU A 158 5.93 -17.90 -8.30
C LEU A 158 6.96 -17.88 -9.44
N MET A 159 8.20 -18.15 -9.08
CA MET A 159 9.28 -18.45 -10.04
C MET A 159 9.72 -19.86 -9.80
N TYR A 160 9.79 -20.63 -10.86
CA TYR A 160 10.25 -22.02 -10.84
C TYR A 160 11.26 -22.21 -11.95
N SER A 161 12.38 -22.82 -11.61
CA SER A 161 13.43 -23.15 -12.58
C SER A 161 13.97 -24.54 -12.27
N THR A 162 14.05 -25.39 -13.28
CA THR A 162 14.60 -26.73 -13.14
C THR A 162 15.23 -27.21 -14.45
N PRO A 163 16.44 -27.79 -14.40
CA PRO A 163 16.99 -28.49 -15.53
C PRO A 163 16.29 -29.86 -15.71
N PHE A 164 16.23 -30.33 -16.95
CA PHE A 164 15.76 -31.67 -17.29
C PHE A 164 16.55 -32.27 -18.46
N ARG A 165 16.32 -33.56 -18.78
CA ARG A 165 17.06 -34.31 -19.82
C ARG A 165 18.57 -34.19 -19.68
N ASN A 166 19.08 -34.70 -18.54
CA ASN A 166 20.53 -34.69 -18.26
C ASN A 166 21.15 -33.28 -18.26
N LYS A 167 20.36 -32.29 -17.87
CA LYS A 167 20.76 -30.85 -17.77
C LYS A 167 21.04 -30.18 -19.11
N HIS A 168 20.59 -30.75 -20.23
CA HIS A 168 20.71 -30.12 -21.54
C HIS A 168 19.64 -29.06 -21.80
N TRP A 169 18.56 -29.09 -21.01
CA TRP A 169 17.45 -28.15 -21.10
C TRP A 169 17.10 -27.59 -19.74
N GLN A 170 16.71 -26.33 -19.71
CA GLN A 170 16.23 -25.68 -18.51
C GLN A 170 14.82 -25.15 -18.72
N LEU A 171 13.90 -25.59 -17.87
CA LEU A 171 12.55 -25.04 -17.82
C LEU A 171 12.54 -23.88 -16.83
N ASN A 172 12.06 -22.73 -17.27
CA ASN A 172 11.82 -21.56 -16.44
C ASN A 172 10.35 -21.19 -16.52
N SER A 173 9.71 -20.96 -15.38
CA SER A 173 8.34 -20.48 -15.28
C SER A 173 8.31 -19.28 -14.35
N PHE A 174 7.57 -18.27 -14.76
CA PHE A 174 7.25 -17.11 -13.95
C PHE A 174 5.75 -16.87 -14.03
N SER A 175 5.08 -16.96 -12.89
CA SER A 175 3.64 -16.69 -12.76
C SER A 175 3.45 -15.54 -11.79
N ARG A 176 2.59 -14.61 -12.12
CA ARG A 176 2.16 -13.54 -11.23
C ARG A 176 0.66 -13.32 -11.37
N ILE A 177 -0.01 -13.24 -10.23
CA ILE A 177 -1.40 -12.81 -10.14
C ILE A 177 -1.49 -11.63 -9.19
N SER A 178 -2.37 -10.69 -9.46
CA SER A 178 -2.63 -9.58 -8.55
C SER A 178 -4.08 -9.12 -8.65
N TYR A 179 -4.60 -8.70 -7.52
CA TYR A 179 -5.91 -8.06 -7.42
C TYR A 179 -5.80 -6.82 -6.56
N SER A 180 -6.49 -5.77 -6.94
CA SER A 180 -6.63 -4.56 -6.14
C SER A 180 -8.07 -4.07 -6.15
N ASN A 181 -8.52 -3.60 -5.00
CA ASN A 181 -9.80 -2.92 -4.83
C ASN A 181 -9.55 -1.46 -4.45
N SER A 182 -10.08 -0.56 -5.24
CA SER A 182 -10.11 0.87 -4.97
C SER A 182 -11.53 1.34 -4.68
N VAL A 183 -11.66 2.35 -3.84
CA VAL A 183 -12.93 2.96 -3.47
C VAL A 183 -12.93 4.39 -3.95
N GLY A 184 -13.95 4.77 -4.68
CA GLY A 184 -14.22 6.13 -5.12
C GLY A 184 -15.60 6.60 -4.69
N TYR A 185 -15.83 7.90 -4.82
CA TYR A 185 -17.14 8.51 -4.63
C TYR A 185 -17.40 9.51 -5.75
N ASN A 186 -18.59 9.43 -6.32
CA ASN A 186 -19.06 10.34 -7.35
C ASN A 186 -20.50 10.73 -7.06
N ASN A 187 -20.81 12.03 -6.99
CA ASN A 187 -22.13 12.54 -6.62
C ASN A 187 -22.71 11.89 -5.36
N GLY A 188 -21.87 11.71 -4.31
CA GLY A 188 -22.29 11.07 -3.05
C GLY A 188 -22.44 9.54 -3.12
N THR A 189 -22.33 8.95 -4.29
CA THR A 189 -22.49 7.50 -4.47
C THR A 189 -21.12 6.82 -4.42
N ARG A 190 -21.02 5.78 -3.59
CA ARG A 190 -19.82 4.94 -3.49
C ARG A 190 -19.67 4.08 -4.74
N ASN A 191 -18.45 4.01 -5.25
CA ASN A 191 -18.05 3.14 -6.34
C ASN A 191 -16.81 2.33 -5.93
N ASP A 192 -16.92 1.01 -5.96
CA ASP A 192 -15.81 0.09 -5.73
C ASP A 192 -15.34 -0.46 -7.07
N ALA A 193 -14.05 -0.27 -7.37
CA ALA A 193 -13.46 -0.74 -8.61
C ALA A 193 -12.39 -1.80 -8.33
N GLY A 194 -12.64 -3.03 -8.82
CA GLY A 194 -11.70 -4.13 -8.77
C GLY A 194 -10.85 -4.20 -10.03
N SER A 195 -9.55 -4.46 -9.88
CA SER A 195 -8.63 -4.73 -10.99
C SER A 195 -7.92 -6.05 -10.75
N PHE A 196 -8.01 -6.94 -11.72
CA PHE A 196 -7.30 -8.22 -11.73
C PHE A 196 -6.26 -8.23 -12.85
N ASN A 197 -5.06 -8.72 -12.54
CA ASN A 197 -3.99 -8.91 -13.50
C ASN A 197 -3.34 -10.28 -13.29
N ALA A 198 -3.08 -11.00 -14.38
CA ALA A 198 -2.36 -12.26 -14.38
C ALA A 198 -1.32 -12.27 -15.51
N ILE A 199 -0.12 -12.72 -15.17
CA ILE A 199 1.01 -12.83 -16.08
C ILE A 199 1.59 -14.23 -15.93
N GLU A 200 1.85 -14.90 -17.06
CA GLU A 200 2.54 -16.18 -17.11
C GLU A 200 3.61 -16.13 -18.19
N HIS A 201 4.83 -16.55 -17.83
CA HIS A 201 5.93 -16.71 -18.76
C HIS A 201 6.52 -18.10 -18.59
N LEU A 202 6.57 -18.85 -19.69
CA LEU A 202 7.25 -20.13 -19.77
C LEU A 202 8.42 -20.01 -20.74
N GLY A 203 9.59 -20.44 -20.30
CA GLY A 203 10.81 -20.43 -21.10
C GLY A 203 11.47 -21.79 -21.07
N LEU A 204 11.99 -22.21 -22.24
CA LEU A 204 12.83 -23.38 -22.41
C LEU A 204 14.16 -22.90 -23.00
N ALA A 205 15.25 -23.21 -22.33
CA ALA A 205 16.60 -22.83 -22.73
C ALA A 205 17.51 -24.06 -22.84
#